data_eb762eddbabea2b2b8e60ee101a05ee1
#
_entry.id   eb762eddbabea2b2b8e60ee101a05ee1
#
_cell.length_a   1.000
_cell.length_b   1.000
_cell.length_c   1.000
_cell.angle_alpha   90.00
_cell.angle_beta   90.00
_cell.angle_gamma   90.00
#
_symmetry.space_group_name_H-M   'P 1'
#
loop_
_entity.id
_entity.type
_entity.pdbx_description
1 polymer ?
#
loop_
_entity_poly.entity_id
_entity_poly.type
_entity_poly.pdbx_seq_one_letter_code
_entity_poly.pdbx_strand_id
1 'polypeptide(L)'
;MIASIQELLQKEAQAVLNIPVTDAYERAVELIVEQVHRKKGKLVTSGMGKAGQIAMNIATTFCSTGIPSVFLHPSEAQHGDLGILQENDLLLLISNSGKTREIVELTQLAHNLNPGLKFIVITGNPDSPLAHESNVCLSTGKPQEVCVLGMTPTTSTTAMTVIGDILVVQTMKETEFTIEDYSKRHHGGYLGEKSRSLCVK
;
A
#
# COMPACT_ATOMS: atom_id res chain seq x y z
N MET A 1 18.65 28.80 5.48
CA MET A 1 18.61 27.45 4.85
C MET A 1 18.53 26.33 5.89
N ILE A 2 19.50 26.16 6.81
CA ILE A 2 19.49 25.04 7.79
C ILE A 2 18.23 25.04 8.66
N ALA A 3 17.83 26.16 9.25
CA ALA A 3 16.60 26.27 10.04
C ALA A 3 15.35 25.91 9.24
N SER A 4 15.28 26.28 7.97
CA SER A 4 14.18 25.89 7.06
C SER A 4 14.16 24.39 6.79
N ILE A 5 15.30 23.72 6.68
CA ILE A 5 15.38 22.26 6.53
C ILE A 5 14.88 21.56 7.80
N GLN A 6 15.28 22.03 8.98
CA GLN A 6 14.80 21.49 10.25
C GLN A 6 13.29 21.64 10.42
N GLU A 7 12.72 22.78 10.01
CA GLU A 7 11.28 22.99 10.03
C GLU A 7 10.54 22.00 9.11
N LEU A 8 11.06 21.77 7.90
CA LEU A 8 10.48 20.78 6.97
C LEU A 8 10.51 19.37 7.54
N LEU A 9 11.65 18.95 8.13
CA LEU A 9 11.76 17.65 8.80
C LEU A 9 10.75 17.48 9.95
N GLN A 10 10.55 18.55 10.74
CA GLN A 10 9.57 18.53 11.83
C GLN A 10 8.14 18.39 11.30
N LYS A 11 7.79 19.10 10.22
CA LYS A 11 6.46 18.99 9.60
C LYS A 11 6.19 17.60 9.04
N GLU A 12 7.17 17.00 8.35
CA GLU A 12 7.08 15.61 7.85
C GLU A 12 6.92 14.61 8.99
N ALA A 13 7.76 14.72 10.03
CA ALA A 13 7.68 13.85 11.20
C ALA A 13 6.33 13.98 11.92
N GLN A 14 5.83 15.21 12.09
CA GLN A 14 4.53 15.44 12.73
C GLN A 14 3.37 14.85 11.91
N ALA A 15 3.43 14.93 10.60
CA ALA A 15 2.42 14.31 9.74
C ALA A 15 2.38 12.78 9.91
N VAL A 16 3.52 12.14 10.02
CA VAL A 16 3.62 10.70 10.33
C VAL A 16 3.03 10.38 11.70
N LEU A 17 3.35 11.17 12.73
CA LEU A 17 2.81 10.97 14.07
C LEU A 17 1.29 11.20 14.16
N ASN A 18 0.74 12.00 13.26
CA ASN A 18 -0.69 12.30 13.19
C ASN A 18 -1.51 11.32 12.34
N ILE A 19 -0.88 10.28 11.77
CA ILE A 19 -1.61 9.23 11.06
C ILE A 19 -2.58 8.56 12.06
N PRO A 20 -3.90 8.52 11.76
CA PRO A 20 -4.86 7.92 12.68
C PRO A 20 -4.61 6.42 12.88
N VAL A 21 -4.44 5.99 14.12
CA VAL A 21 -4.33 4.58 14.48
C VAL A 21 -5.70 4.08 14.92
N THR A 22 -6.29 3.17 14.13
CA THR A 22 -7.63 2.61 14.34
C THR A 22 -7.62 1.09 14.10
N ASP A 23 -8.72 0.41 14.42
CA ASP A 23 -8.95 -1.01 14.12
C ASP A 23 -8.91 -1.34 12.60
N ALA A 24 -8.95 -0.32 11.74
CA ALA A 24 -8.83 -0.50 10.30
C ALA A 24 -7.51 -1.17 9.89
N TYR A 25 -6.44 -0.98 10.66
CA TYR A 25 -5.16 -1.66 10.40
C TYR A 25 -5.27 -3.17 10.63
N GLU A 26 -5.88 -3.59 11.73
CA GLU A 26 -6.10 -5.01 12.04
C GLU A 26 -6.95 -5.65 10.94
N ARG A 27 -8.08 -5.03 10.58
CA ARG A 27 -8.96 -5.51 9.51
C ARG A 27 -8.25 -5.59 8.15
N ALA A 28 -7.37 -4.61 7.83
CA ALA A 28 -6.61 -4.64 6.58
C ALA A 28 -5.62 -5.82 6.56
N VAL A 29 -4.90 -6.04 7.64
CA VAL A 29 -3.96 -7.16 7.78
C VAL A 29 -4.71 -8.49 7.72
N GLU A 30 -5.84 -8.64 8.41
CA GLU A 30 -6.69 -9.83 8.33
C GLU A 30 -7.13 -10.13 6.89
N LEU A 31 -7.55 -9.10 6.13
CA LEU A 31 -7.91 -9.27 4.71
C LEU A 31 -6.72 -9.72 3.87
N ILE A 32 -5.52 -9.15 4.07
CA ILE A 32 -4.32 -9.55 3.35
C ILE A 32 -3.97 -11.01 3.67
N VAL A 33 -3.97 -11.38 4.94
CA VAL A 33 -3.68 -12.75 5.37
C VAL A 33 -4.72 -13.73 4.81
N GLU A 34 -5.99 -13.40 4.91
CA GLU A 34 -7.06 -14.29 4.44
C GLU A 34 -7.04 -14.48 2.93
N GLN A 35 -7.05 -13.38 2.16
CA GLN A 35 -7.14 -13.48 0.70
C GLN A 35 -5.83 -13.93 0.05
N VAL A 36 -4.71 -13.38 0.51
CA VAL A 36 -3.43 -13.61 -0.19
C VAL A 36 -2.65 -14.78 0.42
N HIS A 37 -2.49 -14.82 1.75
CA HIS A 37 -1.69 -15.88 2.37
C HIS A 37 -2.44 -17.22 2.45
N ARG A 38 -3.71 -17.22 2.89
CA ARG A 38 -4.51 -18.45 3.07
C ARG A 38 -5.16 -18.92 1.78
N LYS A 39 -5.89 -18.05 1.08
CA LYS A 39 -6.61 -18.39 -0.17
C LYS A 39 -5.73 -18.38 -1.42
N LYS A 40 -4.45 -18.02 -1.29
CA LYS A 40 -3.47 -18.02 -2.39
C LYS A 40 -3.80 -17.07 -3.54
N GLY A 41 -4.52 -16.00 -3.28
CA GLY A 41 -4.62 -14.85 -4.17
C GLY A 41 -3.34 -14.03 -4.19
N LYS A 42 -3.40 -12.84 -4.78
CA LYS A 42 -2.32 -11.85 -4.73
C LYS A 42 -2.83 -10.48 -4.30
N LEU A 43 -1.95 -9.66 -3.77
CA LEU A 43 -2.22 -8.25 -3.51
C LEU A 43 -1.98 -7.44 -4.78
N VAL A 44 -3.02 -6.85 -5.34
CA VAL A 44 -2.92 -5.98 -6.51
C VAL A 44 -2.98 -4.54 -6.03
N THR A 45 -1.87 -3.82 -6.14
CA THR A 45 -1.81 -2.41 -5.73
C THR A 45 -2.06 -1.50 -6.92
N SER A 46 -2.71 -0.36 -6.71
CA SER A 46 -2.97 0.61 -7.78
C SER A 46 -3.03 2.06 -7.27
N GLY A 47 -2.69 2.99 -8.13
CA GLY A 47 -2.68 4.42 -7.87
C GLY A 47 -2.26 5.20 -9.09
N MET A 48 -2.58 6.50 -9.15
CA MET A 48 -2.16 7.40 -10.23
C MET A 48 -1.03 8.33 -9.78
N GLY A 49 -0.11 8.63 -10.70
CA GLY A 49 0.98 9.58 -10.48
C GLY A 49 1.86 9.21 -9.29
N LYS A 50 2.03 10.10 -8.33
CA LYS A 50 2.84 9.85 -7.13
C LYS A 50 2.26 8.74 -6.25
N ALA A 51 0.94 8.67 -6.10
CA ALA A 51 0.28 7.58 -5.40
C ALA A 51 0.53 6.23 -6.09
N GLY A 52 0.62 6.19 -7.41
CA GLY A 52 1.00 5.00 -8.18
C GLY A 52 2.43 4.54 -7.90
N GLN A 53 3.38 5.46 -7.76
CA GLN A 53 4.75 5.12 -7.37
C GLN A 53 4.81 4.52 -5.97
N ILE A 54 4.02 5.04 -5.03
CA ILE A 54 3.91 4.47 -3.68
C ILE A 54 3.24 3.08 -3.73
N ALA A 55 2.19 2.91 -4.52
CA ALA A 55 1.54 1.61 -4.71
C ALA A 55 2.52 0.55 -5.27
N MET A 56 3.35 0.93 -6.24
CA MET A 56 4.40 0.05 -6.78
C MET A 56 5.46 -0.31 -5.72
N ASN A 57 5.89 0.67 -4.91
CA ASN A 57 6.82 0.43 -3.80
C ASN A 57 6.23 -0.55 -2.78
N ILE A 58 4.98 -0.37 -2.38
CA ILE A 58 4.27 -1.27 -1.46
C ILE A 58 4.19 -2.69 -2.05
N ALA A 59 3.83 -2.84 -3.33
CA ALA A 59 3.78 -4.16 -3.97
C ALA A 59 5.13 -4.88 -3.91
N THR A 60 6.23 -4.20 -4.26
CA THR A 60 7.56 -4.79 -4.24
C THR A 60 8.02 -5.15 -2.83
N THR A 61 7.65 -4.34 -1.83
CA THR A 61 7.96 -4.61 -0.42
C THR A 61 7.20 -5.84 0.08
N PHE A 62 5.91 -5.99 -0.24
CA PHE A 62 5.15 -7.21 0.06
C PHE A 62 5.73 -8.45 -0.61
N CYS A 63 6.12 -8.37 -1.89
CA CYS A 63 6.81 -9.48 -2.57
C CYS A 63 8.06 -9.93 -1.82
N SER A 64 8.85 -8.98 -1.33
CA SER A 64 10.08 -9.27 -0.59
C SER A 64 9.84 -9.98 0.75
N THR A 65 8.63 -9.84 1.31
CA THR A 65 8.21 -10.45 2.58
C THR A 65 7.22 -11.61 2.41
N GLY A 66 7.13 -12.18 1.22
CA GLY A 66 6.42 -13.44 0.99
C GLY A 66 4.95 -13.33 0.63
N ILE A 67 4.43 -12.14 0.46
CA ILE A 67 3.08 -11.87 -0.01
C ILE A 67 3.12 -11.60 -1.52
N PRO A 68 2.61 -12.49 -2.38
CA PRO A 68 2.56 -12.25 -3.82
C PRO A 68 1.81 -10.95 -4.12
N SER A 69 2.50 -10.00 -4.76
CA SER A 69 1.95 -8.68 -5.03
C SER A 69 2.36 -8.17 -6.40
N VAL A 70 1.51 -7.36 -7.01
CA VAL A 70 1.77 -6.73 -8.31
C VAL A 70 1.12 -5.35 -8.37
N PHE A 71 1.78 -4.42 -9.05
CA PHE A 71 1.18 -3.13 -9.38
C PHE A 71 0.37 -3.23 -10.67
N LEU A 72 -0.86 -2.73 -10.66
CA LEU A 72 -1.74 -2.58 -11.82
C LEU A 72 -1.94 -1.09 -12.08
N HIS A 73 -1.50 -0.62 -13.24
CA HIS A 73 -1.76 0.77 -13.64
C HIS A 73 -3.24 0.93 -14.00
N PRO A 74 -3.98 1.89 -13.38
CA PRO A 74 -5.43 1.94 -13.54
C PRO A 74 -5.89 2.28 -14.97
N SER A 75 -5.09 3.03 -15.74
CA SER A 75 -5.40 3.28 -17.15
C SER A 75 -5.16 2.04 -18.02
N GLU A 76 -4.07 1.28 -17.79
CA GLU A 76 -3.78 0.07 -18.55
C GLU A 76 -4.79 -1.05 -18.24
N ALA A 77 -5.37 -1.06 -17.03
CA ALA A 77 -6.46 -1.96 -16.69
C ALA A 77 -7.64 -1.86 -17.65
N GLN A 78 -7.93 -0.66 -18.18
CA GLN A 78 -8.99 -0.44 -19.16
C GLN A 78 -8.64 -0.96 -20.57
N HIS A 79 -7.37 -1.28 -20.81
CA HIS A 79 -6.85 -1.76 -22.08
C HIS A 79 -6.43 -3.23 -22.07
N GLY A 80 -6.88 -3.99 -21.07
CA GLY A 80 -6.69 -5.45 -21.00
C GLY A 80 -5.95 -5.95 -19.79
N ASP A 81 -5.14 -5.12 -19.10
CA ASP A 81 -4.37 -5.53 -17.92
C ASP A 81 -5.26 -5.89 -16.72
N LEU A 82 -6.56 -5.52 -16.76
CA LEU A 82 -7.55 -6.00 -15.80
C LEU A 82 -7.60 -7.53 -15.72
N GLY A 83 -7.21 -8.23 -16.79
CA GLY A 83 -7.12 -9.70 -16.84
C GLY A 83 -6.15 -10.31 -15.84
N ILE A 84 -5.29 -9.52 -15.17
CA ILE A 84 -4.46 -10.00 -14.08
C ILE A 84 -5.25 -10.38 -12.83
N LEU A 85 -6.47 -9.81 -12.64
CA LEU A 85 -7.30 -10.03 -11.47
C LEU A 85 -7.94 -11.43 -11.49
N GLN A 86 -7.89 -12.10 -10.33
CA GLN A 86 -8.47 -13.42 -10.11
C GLN A 86 -9.36 -13.41 -8.87
N GLU A 87 -10.10 -14.50 -8.65
CA GLU A 87 -11.17 -14.60 -7.66
C GLU A 87 -10.75 -14.24 -6.22
N ASN A 88 -9.57 -14.68 -5.79
CA ASN A 88 -9.10 -14.47 -4.41
C ASN A 88 -8.17 -13.27 -4.25
N ASP A 89 -8.04 -12.44 -5.28
CA ASP A 89 -7.17 -11.27 -5.20
C ASP A 89 -7.75 -10.20 -4.27
N LEU A 90 -6.86 -9.39 -3.71
CA LEU A 90 -7.17 -8.23 -2.89
C LEU A 90 -6.59 -6.99 -3.55
N LEU A 91 -7.40 -5.96 -3.74
CA LEU A 91 -6.92 -4.67 -4.26
C LEU A 91 -6.54 -3.73 -3.12
N LEU A 92 -5.36 -3.12 -3.22
CA LEU A 92 -4.92 -2.00 -2.38
C LEU A 92 -4.83 -0.74 -3.24
N LEU A 93 -5.77 0.16 -3.07
CA LEU A 93 -5.94 1.35 -3.90
C LEU A 93 -5.47 2.59 -3.15
N ILE A 94 -4.67 3.44 -3.80
CA ILE A 94 -4.12 4.66 -3.20
C ILE A 94 -4.60 5.88 -3.97
N SER A 95 -5.34 6.75 -3.29
CA SER A 95 -5.81 8.02 -3.84
C SER A 95 -6.00 9.06 -2.75
N ASN A 96 -5.18 10.12 -2.73
CA ASN A 96 -5.26 11.15 -1.70
C ASN A 96 -6.63 11.82 -1.62
N SER A 97 -7.23 12.13 -2.77
CA SER A 97 -8.57 12.73 -2.84
C SER A 97 -9.70 11.72 -2.64
N GLY A 98 -9.43 10.42 -2.89
CA GLY A 98 -10.44 9.37 -2.99
C GLY A 98 -11.44 9.57 -4.15
N LYS A 99 -11.10 10.44 -5.11
CA LYS A 99 -11.94 10.82 -6.26
C LYS A 99 -11.19 10.73 -7.60
N THR A 100 -10.00 10.14 -7.62
CA THR A 100 -9.21 9.97 -8.85
C THR A 100 -10.03 9.11 -9.80
N ARG A 101 -10.38 9.67 -10.95
CA ARG A 101 -11.31 9.07 -11.91
C ARG A 101 -10.89 7.66 -12.32
N GLU A 102 -9.63 7.49 -12.67
CA GLU A 102 -9.09 6.21 -13.14
C GLU A 102 -9.13 5.13 -12.06
N ILE A 103 -9.00 5.50 -10.79
CA ILE A 103 -9.11 4.56 -9.66
C ILE A 103 -10.58 4.18 -9.42
N VAL A 104 -11.50 5.14 -9.51
CA VAL A 104 -12.94 4.86 -9.38
C VAL A 104 -13.43 3.98 -10.54
N GLU A 105 -12.99 4.27 -11.78
CA GLU A 105 -13.29 3.42 -12.94
C GLU A 105 -12.72 2.00 -12.74
N LEU A 106 -11.49 1.88 -12.22
CA LEU A 106 -10.88 0.57 -11.91
C LEU A 106 -11.74 -0.24 -10.92
N THR A 107 -12.28 0.38 -9.85
CA THR A 107 -13.13 -0.35 -8.89
C THR A 107 -14.39 -0.88 -9.56
N GLN A 108 -15.03 -0.09 -10.42
CA GLN A 108 -16.22 -0.50 -11.17
C GLN A 108 -15.92 -1.66 -12.12
N LEU A 109 -14.82 -1.58 -12.87
CA LEU A 109 -14.39 -2.64 -13.78
C LEU A 109 -14.03 -3.92 -13.03
N ALA A 110 -13.33 -3.82 -11.91
CA ALA A 110 -12.97 -4.95 -11.06
C ALA A 110 -14.22 -5.64 -10.47
N HIS A 111 -15.21 -4.87 -9.99
CA HIS A 111 -16.49 -5.41 -9.52
C HIS A 111 -17.29 -6.08 -10.64
N ASN A 112 -17.28 -5.52 -11.85
CA ASN A 112 -17.95 -6.13 -12.99
C ASN A 112 -17.30 -7.47 -13.38
N LEU A 113 -15.96 -7.56 -13.28
CA LEU A 113 -15.22 -8.78 -13.55
C LEU A 113 -15.46 -9.84 -12.47
N ASN A 114 -15.40 -9.42 -11.20
CA ASN A 114 -15.61 -10.28 -10.04
C ASN A 114 -16.23 -9.48 -8.87
N PRO A 115 -17.55 -9.61 -8.65
CA PRO A 115 -18.27 -8.92 -7.57
C PRO A 115 -17.77 -9.28 -6.16
N GLY A 116 -17.04 -10.37 -6.01
CA GLY A 116 -16.49 -10.85 -4.73
C GLY A 116 -15.17 -10.19 -4.32
N LEU A 117 -14.51 -9.45 -5.22
CA LEU A 117 -13.22 -8.80 -4.93
C LEU A 117 -13.33 -7.83 -3.74
N LYS A 118 -12.28 -7.83 -2.91
CA LYS A 118 -12.19 -6.96 -1.74
C LYS A 118 -11.23 -5.81 -2.02
N PHE A 119 -11.52 -4.65 -1.40
CA PHE A 119 -10.71 -3.44 -1.55
C PHE A 119 -10.26 -2.89 -0.20
N ILE A 120 -8.98 -2.57 -0.11
CA ILE A 120 -8.41 -1.68 0.91
C ILE A 120 -8.08 -0.37 0.22
N VAL A 121 -8.39 0.74 0.85
CA VAL A 121 -8.11 2.09 0.33
C VAL A 121 -7.22 2.85 1.30
N ILE A 122 -6.14 3.47 0.80
CA ILE A 122 -5.35 4.47 1.51
C ILE A 122 -5.70 5.84 0.94
N THR A 123 -6.22 6.75 1.78
CA THR A 123 -6.71 8.05 1.31
C THR A 123 -6.54 9.16 2.37
N GLY A 124 -6.43 10.40 1.91
CA GLY A 124 -6.58 11.59 2.76
C GLY A 124 -8.03 12.03 2.95
N ASN A 125 -8.99 11.37 2.30
CA ASN A 125 -10.39 11.74 2.37
C ASN A 125 -11.27 10.51 2.67
N PRO A 126 -11.47 10.18 3.95
CA PRO A 126 -12.27 9.01 4.37
C PRO A 126 -13.77 9.14 4.02
N ASP A 127 -14.26 10.34 3.69
CA ASP A 127 -15.63 10.57 3.26
C ASP A 127 -15.78 10.52 1.73
N SER A 128 -14.78 10.03 1.01
CA SER A 128 -14.81 9.93 -0.45
C SER A 128 -15.63 8.72 -0.94
N PRO A 129 -16.14 8.76 -2.19
CA PRO A 129 -16.81 7.61 -2.78
C PRO A 129 -15.96 6.33 -2.72
N LEU A 130 -14.66 6.44 -3.06
CA LEU A 130 -13.75 5.31 -3.03
C LEU A 130 -13.61 4.70 -1.62
N ALA A 131 -13.57 5.54 -0.57
CA ALA A 131 -13.52 5.08 0.81
C ALA A 131 -14.82 4.36 1.22
N HIS A 132 -15.97 4.88 0.81
CA HIS A 132 -17.27 4.25 1.12
C HIS A 132 -17.46 2.90 0.42
N GLU A 133 -16.94 2.72 -0.77
CA GLU A 133 -17.00 1.45 -1.51
C GLU A 133 -15.99 0.40 -0.99
N SER A 134 -14.99 0.82 -0.21
CA SER A 134 -13.93 -0.09 0.27
C SER A 134 -14.39 -0.96 1.45
N ASN A 135 -13.80 -2.15 1.56
CA ASN A 135 -13.97 -3.00 2.75
C ASN A 135 -13.21 -2.41 3.96
N VAL A 136 -12.08 -1.77 3.70
CA VAL A 136 -11.27 -1.10 4.72
C VAL A 136 -10.70 0.19 4.16
N CYS A 137 -10.87 1.29 4.91
CA CYS A 137 -10.29 2.59 4.61
C CYS A 137 -9.23 2.95 5.65
N LEU A 138 -8.01 3.24 5.19
CA LEU A 138 -6.89 3.72 5.97
C LEU A 138 -6.65 5.19 5.65
N SER A 139 -6.87 6.05 6.65
CA SER A 139 -6.70 7.50 6.50
C SER A 139 -5.24 7.90 6.70
N THR A 140 -4.74 8.81 5.83
CA THR A 140 -3.43 9.46 6.02
C THR A 140 -3.46 10.58 7.08
N GLY A 141 -4.64 10.90 7.66
CA GLY A 141 -4.82 12.07 8.51
C GLY A 141 -4.89 13.39 7.75
N LYS A 142 -4.88 13.36 6.42
CA LYS A 142 -4.96 14.53 5.54
C LYS A 142 -3.90 15.60 5.84
N PRO A 143 -2.59 15.25 5.86
CA PRO A 143 -1.54 16.20 6.15
C PRO A 143 -1.49 17.31 5.09
N GLN A 144 -1.05 18.49 5.51
CA GLN A 144 -0.74 19.59 4.59
C GLN A 144 0.59 19.32 3.89
N GLU A 145 0.64 19.57 2.59
CA GLU A 145 1.88 19.43 1.82
C GLU A 145 2.90 20.49 2.25
N VAL A 146 4.15 20.09 2.44
CA VAL A 146 5.23 21.00 2.88
C VAL A 146 5.83 21.81 1.74
N CYS A 147 5.44 21.56 0.48
CA CYS A 147 5.90 22.35 -0.65
C CYS A 147 5.37 23.78 -0.58
N VAL A 148 6.13 24.73 -1.12
CA VAL A 148 5.82 26.17 -1.06
C VAL A 148 4.48 26.55 -1.66
N LEU A 149 3.92 25.73 -2.54
CA LEU A 149 2.60 25.92 -3.14
C LEU A 149 1.48 25.17 -2.39
N GLY A 150 1.82 24.30 -1.43
CA GLY A 150 0.86 23.43 -0.75
C GLY A 150 0.14 22.43 -1.70
N MET A 151 0.72 22.13 -2.87
CA MET A 151 0.08 21.36 -3.93
C MET A 151 0.85 20.11 -4.35
N THR A 152 2.18 20.18 -4.37
CA THR A 152 3.01 19.04 -4.77
C THR A 152 2.93 17.95 -3.70
N PRO A 153 2.52 16.71 -4.05
CA PRO A 153 2.48 15.60 -3.10
C PRO A 153 3.89 15.34 -2.52
N THR A 154 4.03 15.62 -1.24
CA THR A 154 5.23 15.47 -0.40
C THR A 154 4.84 14.72 0.86
N THR A 155 4.28 15.41 1.81
CA THR A 155 3.87 14.88 3.13
C THR A 155 2.77 13.83 3.01
N SER A 156 1.82 14.00 2.09
CA SER A 156 0.79 12.99 1.84
C SER A 156 1.39 11.66 1.33
N THR A 157 2.41 11.72 0.47
CA THR A 157 3.09 10.51 -0.02
C THR A 157 3.96 9.86 1.04
N THR A 158 4.59 10.64 1.92
CA THR A 158 5.30 10.13 3.11
C THR A 158 4.34 9.34 4.01
N ALA A 159 3.17 9.90 4.33
CA ALA A 159 2.16 9.21 5.13
C ALA A 159 1.66 7.91 4.46
N MET A 160 1.39 7.92 3.15
CA MET A 160 1.00 6.72 2.40
C MET A 160 2.07 5.62 2.46
N THR A 161 3.34 5.99 2.33
CA THR A 161 4.47 5.05 2.42
C THR A 161 4.52 4.41 3.80
N VAL A 162 4.43 5.21 4.86
CA VAL A 162 4.46 4.70 6.25
C VAL A 162 3.28 3.76 6.53
N ILE A 163 2.08 4.07 6.03
CA ILE A 163 0.93 3.15 6.14
C ILE A 163 1.24 1.82 5.44
N GLY A 164 1.82 1.87 4.25
CA GLY A 164 2.26 0.66 3.53
C GLY A 164 3.26 -0.17 4.32
N ASP A 165 4.27 0.47 4.91
CA ASP A 165 5.28 -0.20 5.74
C ASP A 165 4.65 -0.84 6.98
N ILE A 166 3.69 -0.16 7.63
CA ILE A 166 2.94 -0.72 8.77
C ILE A 166 2.20 -1.99 8.34
N LEU A 167 1.49 -1.97 7.20
CA LEU A 167 0.78 -3.15 6.69
C LEU A 167 1.75 -4.32 6.42
N VAL A 168 2.89 -4.05 5.80
CA VAL A 168 3.93 -5.07 5.55
C VAL A 168 4.40 -5.68 6.86
N VAL A 169 4.82 -4.85 7.82
CA VAL A 169 5.39 -5.33 9.10
C VAL A 169 4.36 -6.11 9.92
N GLN A 170 3.11 -5.64 9.98
CA GLN A 170 2.07 -6.38 10.71
C GLN A 170 1.71 -7.69 10.00
N THR A 171 1.65 -7.70 8.66
CA THR A 171 1.43 -8.95 7.90
C THR A 171 2.57 -9.96 8.12
N MET A 172 3.83 -9.51 8.17
CA MET A 172 4.96 -10.39 8.50
C MET A 172 4.79 -11.05 9.87
N LYS A 173 4.30 -10.31 10.87
CA LYS A 173 4.04 -10.87 12.21
C LYS A 173 2.92 -11.91 12.19
N GLU A 174 1.80 -11.59 11.53
CA GLU A 174 0.63 -12.49 11.45
C GLU A 174 0.90 -13.75 10.62
N THR A 175 1.84 -13.69 9.68
CA THR A 175 2.24 -14.85 8.87
C THR A 175 3.47 -15.58 9.42
N GLU A 176 3.99 -15.16 10.58
CA GLU A 176 5.19 -15.72 11.22
C GLU A 176 6.38 -15.80 10.25
N PHE A 177 6.54 -14.75 9.40
CA PHE A 177 7.55 -14.69 8.36
C PHE A 177 8.97 -14.71 8.97
N THR A 178 9.77 -15.71 8.58
CA THR A 178 11.08 -15.98 9.18
C THR A 178 12.24 -15.41 8.39
N ILE A 179 13.44 -15.44 9.00
CA ILE A 179 14.70 -15.08 8.32
C ILE A 179 15.03 -16.08 7.20
N GLU A 180 14.67 -17.35 7.36
CA GLU A 180 14.81 -18.38 6.34
C GLU A 180 13.94 -18.07 5.13
N ASP A 181 12.70 -17.61 5.36
CA ASP A 181 11.81 -17.19 4.28
C ASP A 181 12.33 -15.96 3.55
N TYR A 182 12.91 -15.01 4.29
CA TYR A 182 13.56 -13.84 3.73
C TYR A 182 14.76 -14.24 2.86
N SER A 183 15.62 -15.12 3.35
CA SER A 183 16.83 -15.53 2.63
C SER A 183 16.52 -16.25 1.31
N LYS A 184 15.39 -16.99 1.24
CA LYS A 184 14.92 -17.64 0.01
C LYS A 184 14.49 -16.65 -1.09
N ARG A 185 14.23 -15.39 -0.73
CA ARG A 185 13.78 -14.33 -1.65
C ARG A 185 14.84 -13.30 -1.97
N HIS A 186 15.94 -13.26 -1.18
CA HIS A 186 17.00 -12.27 -1.31
C HIS A 186 18.35 -12.96 -1.55
N HIS A 187 18.66 -13.23 -2.82
CA HIS A 187 19.87 -13.96 -3.20
C HIS A 187 21.10 -13.06 -3.42
N GLY A 188 20.90 -11.80 -3.79
CA GLY A 188 21.97 -10.85 -4.11
C GLY A 188 22.19 -9.78 -3.05
N GLY A 189 23.37 -9.14 -3.13
CA GLY A 189 23.74 -7.98 -2.33
C GLY A 189 23.82 -8.22 -0.82
N TYR A 190 24.03 -7.12 -0.09
CA TYR A 190 24.23 -7.13 1.36
C TYR A 190 23.12 -7.86 2.15
N LEU A 191 21.86 -7.63 1.82
CA LEU A 191 20.74 -8.26 2.53
C LEU A 191 20.69 -9.77 2.33
N GLY A 192 21.01 -10.25 1.13
CA GLY A 192 21.09 -11.69 0.85
C GLY A 192 22.22 -12.37 1.61
N GLU A 193 23.39 -11.74 1.68
CA GLU A 193 24.52 -12.26 2.47
C GLU A 193 24.20 -12.27 3.98
N LYS A 194 23.68 -11.16 4.50
CA LYS A 194 23.31 -11.03 5.91
C LYS A 194 22.24 -12.04 6.32
N SER A 195 21.18 -12.22 5.52
CA SER A 195 20.12 -13.17 5.85
C SER A 195 20.62 -14.61 5.91
N ARG A 196 21.46 -15.03 4.95
CA ARG A 196 22.07 -16.36 4.96
C ARG A 196 22.97 -16.58 6.19
N SER A 197 23.74 -15.58 6.61
CA SER A 197 24.59 -15.68 7.79
C SER A 197 23.78 -15.82 9.10
N LEU A 198 22.54 -15.36 9.13
CA LEU A 198 21.64 -15.51 10.28
C LEU A 198 20.91 -16.85 10.30
N CYS A 199 20.74 -17.51 9.14
CA CYS A 199 20.12 -18.86 9.07
C CYS A 199 21.05 -19.97 9.53
N VAL A 200 22.37 -19.73 9.61
CA VAL A 200 23.38 -20.76 9.98
C VAL A 200 23.59 -20.87 11.51
N LYS A 201 22.86 -20.09 12.28
CA LYS A 201 22.89 -20.18 13.76
C LYS A 201 21.71 -20.97 14.29
#